data_54d893b0a85f451ccf4d22661ef7e3b6
#
_entry.id   54d893b0a85f451ccf4d22661ef7e3b6
#
_cell.length_a   1.000
_cell.length_b   1.000
_cell.length_c   1.000
_cell.angle_alpha   90.00
_cell.angle_beta   90.00
_cell.angle_gamma   90.00
#
_symmetry.space_group_name_H-M   'P 1'
#
loop_
_entity.id
_entity.type
_entity.pdbx_description
1 polymer ?
#
loop_
_entity_poly.entity_id
_entity_poly.type
_entity_poly.pdbx_seq_one_letter_code
_entity_poly.pdbx_strand_id
1 'polypeptide(L)'
;MSKTWEHYHHAARHHEKAAYHHKEAAKYDQAEEHEKAAHHAYLAHGHSQHAVHHEAEGAKLHTEQCDSLVTPTSAQAGQRKTAA
;
A
#
# COMPACT_ATOMS: atom_id res chain seq x y z
N MET A 1 7.44 -1.86 21.80
CA MET A 1 6.29 -2.43 21.11
C MET A 1 6.33 -2.12 19.64
N SER A 2 6.01 -3.08 18.81
CA SER A 2 6.08 -2.90 17.36
C SER A 2 4.93 -2.05 16.85
N LYS A 3 5.21 -1.17 15.89
CA LYS A 3 4.18 -0.39 15.20
C LYS A 3 3.88 -0.93 13.81
N THR A 4 4.36 -2.12 13.53
CA THR A 4 4.15 -2.75 12.22
C THR A 4 2.65 -2.87 11.90
N TRP A 5 1.86 -3.33 12.87
CA TRP A 5 0.43 -3.49 12.66
C TRP A 5 -0.27 -2.18 12.37
N GLU A 6 0.22 -1.08 12.96
CA GLU A 6 -0.37 0.23 12.70
C GLU A 6 -0.15 0.65 11.26
N HIS A 7 1.03 0.39 10.72
CA HIS A 7 1.30 0.70 9.32
C HIS A 7 0.43 -0.12 8.38
N TYR A 8 0.26 -1.41 8.69
CA TYR A 8 -0.61 -2.25 7.87
C TYR A 8 -2.06 -1.84 7.97
N HIS A 9 -2.49 -1.41 9.16
CA HIS A 9 -3.84 -0.91 9.35
C HIS A 9 -4.08 0.36 8.52
N HIS A 10 -3.13 1.29 8.54
CA HIS A 10 -3.23 2.50 7.73
C HIS A 10 -3.21 2.18 6.24
N ALA A 11 -2.39 1.23 5.84
CA ALA A 11 -2.35 0.80 4.44
C ALA A 11 -3.72 0.26 4.01
N ALA A 12 -4.32 -0.58 4.85
CA ALA A 12 -5.64 -1.14 4.54
C ALA A 12 -6.69 -0.05 4.38
N ARG A 13 -6.68 0.93 5.27
CA ARG A 13 -7.64 2.04 5.19
C ARG A 13 -7.46 2.84 3.91
N HIS A 14 -6.23 3.10 3.51
CA HIS A 14 -5.99 3.83 2.28
C HIS A 14 -6.35 3.02 1.04
N HIS A 15 -6.11 1.71 1.08
CA HIS A 15 -6.55 0.84 -0.02
C HIS A 15 -8.08 0.85 -0.16
N GLU A 16 -8.80 0.84 0.97
CA GLU A 16 -10.25 0.92 0.95
C GLU A 16 -10.73 2.22 0.34
N LYS A 17 -10.11 3.33 0.73
CA LYS A 17 -10.46 4.64 0.18
C LYS A 17 -10.12 4.71 -1.31
N ALA A 18 -9.00 4.13 -1.72
CA ALA A 18 -8.63 4.08 -3.12
C ALA A 18 -9.68 3.30 -3.92
N ALA A 19 -10.11 2.15 -3.39
CA ALA A 19 -11.13 1.35 -4.05
C ALA A 19 -12.45 2.13 -4.18
N TYR A 20 -12.83 2.84 -3.14
CA TYR A 20 -14.05 3.66 -3.16
C TYR A 20 -13.96 4.71 -4.29
N HIS A 21 -12.85 5.44 -4.34
CA HIS A 21 -12.73 6.50 -5.35
C HIS A 21 -12.59 5.95 -6.77
N HIS A 22 -11.98 4.77 -6.94
CA HIS A 22 -11.96 4.13 -8.24
C HIS A 22 -13.38 3.78 -8.72
N LYS A 23 -14.22 3.29 -7.80
CA LYS A 23 -15.61 2.96 -8.15
C LYS A 23 -16.38 4.22 -8.53
N GLU A 24 -16.16 5.31 -7.79
CA GLU A 24 -16.80 6.58 -8.10
C GLU A 24 -16.30 7.12 -9.44
N ALA A 25 -15.02 6.97 -9.73
CA ALA A 25 -14.48 7.40 -11.01
C ALA A 25 -15.14 6.65 -12.16
N ALA A 26 -15.28 5.34 -12.02
CA ALA A 26 -15.92 4.52 -13.05
C ALA A 26 -17.38 4.96 -13.27
N LYS A 27 -18.08 5.21 -12.19
CA LYS A 27 -19.48 5.63 -12.23
C LYS A 27 -19.64 6.96 -12.97
N TYR A 28 -18.81 7.94 -12.63
CA TYR A 28 -18.89 9.24 -13.28
C TYR A 28 -18.44 9.18 -14.74
N ASP A 29 -17.46 8.34 -15.04
CA ASP A 29 -16.99 8.19 -16.41
C ASP A 29 -18.08 7.56 -17.29
N GLN A 30 -18.82 6.57 -16.76
CA GLN A 30 -19.96 6.00 -17.46
C GLN A 30 -21.05 7.03 -17.73
N ALA A 31 -21.22 7.97 -16.81
CA ALA A 31 -22.20 9.05 -16.95
C ALA A 31 -21.67 10.20 -17.81
N GLU A 32 -20.48 10.05 -18.40
CA GLU A 32 -19.83 11.07 -19.21
C GLU A 32 -19.49 12.34 -18.44
N GLU A 33 -19.36 12.24 -17.11
CA GLU A 33 -18.91 13.34 -16.28
C GLU A 33 -17.41 13.17 -16.05
N HIS A 34 -16.65 13.42 -17.08
CA HIS A 34 -15.21 13.10 -17.11
C HIS A 34 -14.37 13.90 -16.11
N GLU A 35 -14.76 15.13 -15.83
CA GLU A 35 -14.02 15.94 -14.84
C GLU A 35 -14.15 15.38 -13.43
N LYS A 36 -15.37 14.95 -13.07
CA LYS A 36 -15.58 14.32 -11.77
C LYS A 36 -14.88 12.98 -11.69
N ALA A 37 -14.92 12.23 -12.79
CA ALA A 37 -14.22 10.95 -12.86
C ALA A 37 -12.72 11.15 -12.65
N ALA A 38 -12.14 12.13 -13.33
CA ALA A 38 -10.71 12.42 -13.19
C ALA A 38 -10.34 12.81 -11.76
N HIS A 39 -11.20 13.59 -11.11
CA HIS A 39 -10.97 13.99 -9.73
C HIS A 39 -10.93 12.79 -8.80
N HIS A 40 -11.91 11.88 -8.94
CA HIS A 40 -11.93 10.68 -8.11
C HIS A 40 -10.76 9.75 -8.41
N ALA A 41 -10.38 9.63 -9.69
CA ALA A 41 -9.21 8.83 -10.05
C ALA A 41 -7.93 9.38 -9.43
N TYR A 42 -7.81 10.70 -9.39
CA TYR A 42 -6.67 11.35 -8.76
C TYR A 42 -6.63 11.07 -7.25
N LEU A 43 -7.79 11.17 -6.60
CA LEU A 43 -7.88 10.86 -5.17
C LEU A 43 -7.53 9.40 -4.90
N ALA A 44 -8.02 8.49 -5.75
CA ALA A 44 -7.70 7.07 -5.63
C ALA A 44 -6.21 6.84 -5.73
N HIS A 45 -5.56 7.49 -6.70
CA HIS A 45 -4.12 7.36 -6.87
C HIS A 45 -3.37 7.85 -5.63
N GLY A 46 -3.79 9.01 -5.07
CA GLY A 46 -3.18 9.54 -3.86
C GLY A 46 -3.29 8.58 -2.70
N HIS A 47 -4.46 7.97 -2.49
CA HIS A 47 -4.62 6.99 -1.42
C HIS A 47 -3.78 5.75 -1.66
N SER A 48 -3.64 5.33 -2.91
CA SER A 48 -2.77 4.21 -3.24
C SER A 48 -1.32 4.50 -2.87
N GLN A 49 -0.86 5.73 -3.11
CA GLN A 49 0.49 6.14 -2.73
C GLN A 49 0.68 6.11 -1.21
N HIS A 50 -0.32 6.56 -0.46
CA HIS A 50 -0.25 6.48 1.00
C HIS A 50 -0.20 5.03 1.47
N ALA A 51 -1.00 4.16 0.85
CA ALA A 51 -1.01 2.75 1.20
C ALA A 51 0.36 2.12 0.96
N VAL A 52 0.97 2.40 -0.19
CA VAL A 52 2.29 1.88 -0.53
C VAL A 52 3.34 2.36 0.46
N HIS A 53 3.24 3.64 0.86
CA HIS A 53 4.16 4.17 1.87
C HIS A 53 4.07 3.40 3.19
N HIS A 54 2.85 3.17 3.67
CA HIS A 54 2.68 2.42 4.93
C HIS A 54 3.10 0.97 4.79
N GLU A 55 2.83 0.36 3.64
CA GLU A 55 3.31 -1.01 3.38
C GLU A 55 4.83 -1.08 3.44
N ALA A 56 5.50 -0.09 2.86
CA ALA A 56 6.96 -0.05 2.87
C ALA A 56 7.49 0.12 4.29
N GLU A 57 6.88 1.00 5.08
CA GLU A 57 7.30 1.22 6.46
C GLU A 57 7.07 -0.01 7.32
N GLY A 58 5.92 -0.67 7.12
CA GLY A 58 5.63 -1.91 7.84
C GLY A 58 6.62 -3.01 7.48
N ALA A 59 6.94 -3.14 6.20
CA ALA A 59 7.90 -4.14 5.75
C ALA A 59 9.28 -3.90 6.34
N LYS A 60 9.71 -2.65 6.41
CA LYS A 60 11.00 -2.30 7.01
C LYS A 60 11.05 -2.69 8.47
N LEU A 61 10.00 -2.37 9.22
CA LEU A 61 9.94 -2.75 10.64
C LEU A 61 9.95 -4.26 10.79
N HIS A 62 9.23 -4.96 9.92
CA HIS A 62 9.18 -6.41 9.98
C HIS A 62 10.56 -7.03 9.74
N THR A 63 11.30 -6.53 8.76
CA THR A 63 12.64 -7.06 8.49
C THR A 63 13.58 -6.79 9.67
N GLU A 64 13.47 -5.63 10.29
CA GLU A 64 14.28 -5.32 11.47
C GLU A 64 13.99 -6.29 12.61
N GLN A 65 12.72 -6.60 12.83
CA GLN A 65 12.33 -7.55 13.87
C GLN A 65 12.83 -8.95 13.56
N CYS A 66 12.70 -9.37 12.32
CA CYS A 66 13.17 -10.69 11.92
C CYS A 66 14.69 -10.80 12.01
N ASP A 67 15.40 -9.76 11.61
CA ASP A 67 16.85 -9.76 11.68
C ASP A 67 17.35 -9.81 13.10
N SER A 68 16.60 -9.25 14.05
CA SER A 68 16.98 -9.30 15.45
C SER A 68 16.69 -10.67 16.09
N LEU A 69 15.72 -11.42 15.52
CA LEU A 69 15.34 -12.72 16.05
C LEU A 69 16.11 -13.86 15.39
N VAL A 70 16.47 -13.70 14.14
CA VAL A 70 17.11 -14.75 13.34
C VAL A 70 18.26 -14.13 12.58
N THR A 71 19.42 -14.79 12.63
CA THR A 71 20.55 -14.34 11.82
C THR A 71 20.18 -14.47 10.35
N PRO A 72 20.26 -13.39 9.57
CA PRO A 72 19.95 -13.49 8.14
C PRO A 72 20.87 -14.47 7.45
N THR A 73 20.29 -15.32 6.62
CA THR A 73 21.04 -16.27 5.83
C THR A 73 21.21 -15.76 4.41
N SER A 74 22.23 -16.28 3.73
CA SER A 74 22.42 -15.96 2.32
C SER A 74 21.20 -16.37 1.51
N ALA A 75 20.57 -17.49 1.89
CA ALA A 75 19.39 -17.96 1.19
C ALA A 75 18.24 -16.97 1.30
N GLN A 76 18.03 -16.41 2.48
CA GLN A 76 16.97 -15.42 2.67
C GLN A 76 17.25 -14.15 1.87
N ALA A 77 18.50 -13.72 1.88
CA ALA A 77 18.88 -12.54 1.09
C ALA A 77 18.68 -12.82 -0.41
N GLY A 78 19.06 -14.02 -0.84
CA GLY A 78 18.86 -14.40 -2.23
C GLY A 78 17.40 -14.46 -2.63
N GLN A 79 16.56 -14.97 -1.76
CA GLN A 79 15.12 -15.03 -2.01
C GLN A 79 14.52 -13.64 -2.17
N ARG A 80 14.93 -12.70 -1.34
CA ARG A 80 14.44 -11.33 -1.47
C ARG A 80 14.85 -10.72 -2.80
N LYS A 81 16.06 -11.00 -3.24
CA LYS A 81 16.54 -10.49 -4.52
C LYS A 81 15.80 -11.10 -5.69
N THR A 82 15.53 -12.40 -5.60
CA THR A 82 14.85 -13.09 -6.70
C THR A 82 13.37 -12.76 -6.74
N ALA A 83 12.79 -12.44 -5.60
CA ALA A 83 11.39 -12.01 -5.56
C ALA A 83 11.19 -10.65 -6.21
N ALA A 84 12.23 -9.89 -6.32
CA ALA A 84 12.18 -8.56 -6.95
C ALA A 84 12.27 -8.64 -8.48
#